data_6f74e90bbdeb65dabe00ddccb9ddcd12
#
_entry.id   6f74e90bbdeb65dabe00ddccb9ddcd12
#
_cell.length_a   1.000
_cell.length_b   1.000
_cell.length_c   1.000
_cell.angle_alpha   90.00
_cell.angle_beta   90.00
_cell.angle_gamma   90.00
#
_symmetry.space_group_name_H-M   'P 1'
#
loop_
_entity.id
_entity.type
_entity.pdbx_description
1 polymer ?
#
loop_
_entity_poly.entity_id
_entity_poly.type
_entity_poly.pdbx_seq_one_letter_code
_entity_poly.pdbx_strand_id
1 'polypeptide(L)'
;EEVKPVIALDPETFTIAKEQMKGLVLDVRTSEEVKHGVISGAINMDFLQEDFSNRITELDKNETILVYCKVGGRSGKAADLLVKNGFKHVYHLEGGYDRWKNSGFPVDE
;
A
#
# COMPACT_ATOMS: atom_id res chain seq x y z
N GLU A 1 -4.19 18.65 16.79
CA GLU A 1 -4.07 18.42 15.35
C GLU A 1 -4.72 17.10 14.97
N GLU A 2 -5.56 17.13 13.98
CA GLU A 2 -6.30 15.94 13.57
C GLU A 2 -5.42 14.99 12.77
N VAL A 3 -5.46 13.71 13.16
CA VAL A 3 -4.86 12.64 12.38
C VAL A 3 -5.92 12.18 11.37
N LYS A 4 -5.59 12.25 10.08
CA LYS A 4 -6.52 11.83 9.05
C LYS A 4 -6.69 10.31 9.08
N PRO A 5 -7.92 9.79 8.96
CA PRO A 5 -8.12 8.36 8.99
C PRO A 5 -7.53 7.68 7.75
N VAL A 6 -7.14 6.43 7.93
CA VAL A 6 -6.79 5.56 6.81
C VAL A 6 -8.08 5.13 6.14
N ILE A 7 -8.11 5.22 4.82
CA ILE A 7 -9.29 4.82 4.03
C ILE A 7 -9.01 3.52 3.30
N ALA A 8 -9.89 2.53 3.50
CA ALA A 8 -9.81 1.27 2.79
C ALA A 8 -10.54 1.40 1.45
N LEU A 9 -9.89 0.96 0.39
CA LEU A 9 -10.45 1.01 -0.96
C LEU A 9 -10.59 -0.39 -1.52
N ASP A 10 -11.70 -0.66 -2.24
CA ASP A 10 -11.83 -1.90 -2.99
C ASP A 10 -10.92 -1.86 -4.22
N PRO A 11 -10.71 -2.99 -4.93
CA PRO A 11 -9.80 -3.01 -6.07
C PRO A 11 -10.15 -2.01 -7.17
N GLU A 12 -11.43 -1.81 -7.44
CA GLU A 12 -11.85 -0.86 -8.48
C GLU A 12 -11.48 0.57 -8.11
N THR A 13 -11.81 0.99 -6.89
CA THR A 13 -11.51 2.34 -6.42
C THR A 13 -10.00 2.54 -6.28
N PHE A 14 -9.29 1.49 -5.85
CA PHE A 14 -7.83 1.53 -5.75
C PHE A 14 -7.19 1.78 -7.13
N THR A 15 -7.73 1.14 -8.18
CA THR A 15 -7.27 1.35 -9.56
C THR A 15 -7.47 2.81 -9.97
N ILE A 16 -8.65 3.37 -9.67
CA ILE A 16 -8.95 4.77 -10.00
C ILE A 16 -7.98 5.71 -9.29
N ALA A 17 -7.75 5.48 -8.00
CA ALA A 17 -6.81 6.30 -7.23
C ALA A 17 -5.39 6.20 -7.78
N LYS A 18 -4.96 4.99 -8.14
CA LYS A 18 -3.65 4.77 -8.73
C LYS A 18 -3.46 5.57 -10.02
N GLU A 19 -4.47 5.55 -10.88
CA GLU A 19 -4.37 6.20 -12.18
C GLU A 19 -4.61 7.71 -12.13
N GLN A 20 -5.61 8.15 -11.38
CA GLN A 20 -5.99 9.56 -11.36
C GLN A 20 -5.18 10.41 -10.38
N MET A 21 -4.84 9.84 -9.23
CA MET A 21 -4.05 10.56 -8.23
C MET A 21 -2.55 10.36 -8.44
N LYS A 22 -2.17 9.46 -9.34
CA LYS A 22 -0.79 9.08 -9.58
C LYS A 22 -0.06 8.72 -8.29
N GLY A 23 -0.80 8.01 -7.41
CA GLY A 23 -0.28 7.62 -6.12
C GLY A 23 0.83 6.59 -6.23
N LEU A 24 1.70 6.59 -5.22
CA LEU A 24 2.74 5.58 -5.08
C LEU A 24 2.11 4.30 -4.53
N VAL A 25 2.21 3.21 -5.27
CA VAL A 25 1.71 1.92 -4.82
C VAL A 25 2.80 1.25 -3.98
N LEU A 26 2.50 0.99 -2.73
CA LEU A 26 3.46 0.46 -1.77
C LEU A 26 3.06 -0.96 -1.35
N ASP A 27 3.88 -1.93 -1.75
CA ASP A 27 3.70 -3.33 -1.38
C ASP A 27 4.48 -3.60 -0.10
N VAL A 28 3.77 -3.92 0.99
CA VAL A 28 4.42 -4.13 2.27
C VAL A 28 4.57 -5.61 2.64
N ARG A 29 4.46 -6.48 1.62
CA ARG A 29 4.67 -7.92 1.79
C ARG A 29 6.16 -8.25 1.83
N THR A 30 6.46 -9.52 2.12
CA THR A 30 7.84 -10.01 2.13
C THR A 30 8.37 -10.14 0.71
N SER A 31 9.69 -10.16 0.57
CA SER A 31 10.33 -10.35 -0.74
C SER A 31 9.96 -11.70 -1.36
N GLU A 32 9.70 -12.70 -0.53
CA GLU A 32 9.29 -14.02 -1.02
C GLU A 32 7.90 -13.94 -1.68
N GLU A 33 6.97 -13.23 -1.07
CA GLU A 33 5.64 -13.02 -1.65
C GLU A 33 5.71 -12.24 -2.95
N VAL A 34 6.56 -11.22 -2.99
CA VAL A 34 6.73 -10.35 -4.17
C VAL A 34 7.24 -11.14 -5.38
N LYS A 35 8.04 -12.17 -5.17
CA LYS A 35 8.55 -13.02 -6.26
C LYS A 35 7.44 -13.70 -7.04
N HIS A 36 6.29 -13.90 -6.43
CA HIS A 36 5.15 -14.60 -7.04
C HIS A 36 4.14 -13.65 -7.68
N GLY A 37 4.45 -12.37 -7.76
CA GLY A 37 3.59 -11.39 -8.43
C GLY A 37 3.35 -10.16 -7.60
N VAL A 38 3.13 -9.03 -8.28
CA VAL A 38 2.89 -7.73 -7.65
C VAL A 38 1.82 -6.97 -8.44
N ILE A 39 1.21 -5.97 -7.82
CA ILE A 39 0.41 -5.00 -8.55
C ILE A 39 1.38 -4.13 -9.35
N SER A 40 1.09 -3.94 -10.63
CA SER A 40 1.96 -3.17 -11.54
C SER A 40 2.38 -1.83 -10.96
N GLY A 41 3.68 -1.57 -11.02
CA GLY A 41 4.25 -0.30 -10.56
C GLY A 41 4.51 -0.21 -9.08
N ALA A 42 4.25 -1.28 -8.31
CA ALA A 42 4.45 -1.25 -6.87
C ALA A 42 5.93 -1.20 -6.47
N ILE A 43 6.19 -0.47 -5.40
CA ILE A 43 7.49 -0.45 -4.74
C ILE A 43 7.36 -1.33 -3.50
N ASN A 44 8.33 -2.19 -3.24
CA ASN A 44 8.27 -3.09 -2.10
C ASN A 44 9.06 -2.54 -0.90
N MET A 45 8.40 -2.46 0.24
CA MET A 45 9.03 -2.19 1.54
C MET A 45 8.41 -3.15 2.53
N ASP A 46 9.14 -4.19 2.90
CA ASP A 46 8.63 -5.25 3.78
C ASP A 46 8.32 -4.71 5.18
N PHE A 47 7.05 -4.74 5.56
CA PHE A 47 6.59 -4.24 6.86
C PHE A 47 7.22 -4.99 8.04
N LEU A 48 7.61 -6.24 7.83
CA LEU A 48 8.17 -7.07 8.90
C LEU A 48 9.66 -6.85 9.15
N GLN A 49 10.32 -6.06 8.28
CA GLN A 49 11.74 -5.75 8.47
C GLN A 49 11.92 -4.63 9.49
N GLU A 50 12.98 -4.71 10.27
CA GLU A 50 13.28 -3.74 11.32
C GLU A 50 13.44 -2.32 10.79
N ASP A 51 13.92 -2.19 9.56
CA ASP A 51 14.18 -0.88 8.96
C ASP A 51 12.95 -0.24 8.31
N PHE A 52 11.78 -0.88 8.38
CA PHE A 52 10.58 -0.36 7.71
C PHE A 52 10.29 1.09 8.13
N SER A 53 10.33 1.37 9.44
CA SER A 53 10.05 2.72 9.95
C SER A 53 11.01 3.77 9.40
N ASN A 54 12.28 3.39 9.19
CA ASN A 54 13.27 4.31 8.62
C ASN A 54 13.06 4.47 7.12
N ARG A 55 12.72 3.40 6.42
CA ARG A 55 12.56 3.46 4.97
C ARG A 55 11.38 4.32 4.54
N ILE A 56 10.29 4.30 5.27
CA ILE A 56 9.13 5.14 4.91
C ILE A 56 9.43 6.63 5.07
N THR A 57 10.42 7.00 5.90
CA THR A 57 10.78 8.42 6.04
C THR A 57 11.41 8.99 4.77
N GLU A 58 11.85 8.13 3.86
CA GLU A 58 12.41 8.56 2.58
C GLU A 58 11.32 8.92 1.55
N LEU A 59 10.08 8.58 1.85
CA LEU A 59 8.96 8.90 0.96
C LEU A 59 8.45 10.32 1.23
N ASP A 60 7.90 10.94 0.19
CA ASP A 60 7.33 12.29 0.29
C ASP A 60 5.98 12.22 1.04
N LYS A 61 5.89 12.91 2.17
CA LYS A 61 4.70 12.90 3.02
C LYS A 61 3.48 13.55 2.37
N ASN A 62 3.68 14.34 1.33
CA ASN A 62 2.60 14.98 0.59
C ASN A 62 2.09 14.10 -0.55
N GLU A 63 2.80 13.03 -0.85
CA GLU A 63 2.39 12.10 -1.91
C GLU A 63 1.27 11.19 -1.45
N THR A 64 0.39 10.82 -2.37
CA THR A 64 -0.64 9.83 -2.09
C THR A 64 0.01 8.45 -2.04
N ILE A 65 -0.18 7.73 -0.92
CA ILE A 65 0.38 6.39 -0.75
C ILE A 65 -0.76 5.37 -0.76
N LEU A 66 -0.63 4.40 -1.64
CA LEU A 66 -1.60 3.32 -1.84
C LEU A 66 -0.95 2.01 -1.38
N VAL A 67 -1.27 1.58 -0.17
CA VAL A 67 -0.60 0.46 0.49
C VAL A 67 -1.38 -0.82 0.31
N TYR A 68 -0.68 -1.93 0.08
CA TYR A 68 -1.35 -3.24 0.10
C TYR A 68 -0.43 -4.33 0.66
N CYS A 69 -1.06 -5.40 1.13
CA CYS A 69 -0.36 -6.62 1.51
C CYS A 69 -1.12 -7.80 0.92
N LYS A 70 -1.04 -8.98 1.51
CA LYS A 70 -1.72 -10.16 0.96
C LYS A 70 -3.24 -10.09 1.15
N VAL A 71 -3.69 -9.81 2.38
CA VAL A 71 -5.13 -9.81 2.72
C VAL A 71 -5.61 -8.56 3.46
N GLY A 72 -4.73 -7.64 3.80
CA GLY A 72 -5.10 -6.35 4.41
C GLY A 72 -4.59 -6.11 5.83
N GLY A 73 -4.14 -7.13 6.56
CA GLY A 73 -3.71 -6.97 7.95
C GLY A 73 -2.45 -6.13 8.11
N ARG A 74 -1.39 -6.51 7.40
CA ARG A 74 -0.13 -5.77 7.46
C ARG A 74 -0.26 -4.38 6.86
N SER A 75 -1.02 -4.25 5.76
CA SER A 75 -1.19 -2.94 5.11
C SER A 75 -1.98 -1.98 5.98
N GLY A 76 -2.96 -2.48 6.74
CA GLY A 76 -3.69 -1.64 7.68
C GLY A 76 -2.76 -1.05 8.74
N LYS A 77 -1.88 -1.89 9.30
CA LYS A 77 -0.90 -1.44 10.31
C LYS A 77 0.14 -0.51 9.72
N ALA A 78 0.60 -0.81 8.49
CA ALA A 78 1.57 0.05 7.79
C ALA A 78 0.95 1.40 7.49
N ALA A 79 -0.31 1.43 7.06
CA ALA A 79 -1.02 2.67 6.78
C ALA A 79 -1.17 3.53 8.03
N ASP A 80 -1.49 2.91 9.18
CA ASP A 80 -1.56 3.62 10.45
C ASP A 80 -0.22 4.24 10.81
N LEU A 81 0.87 3.51 10.58
CA LEU A 81 2.20 4.01 10.86
C LEU A 81 2.55 5.19 9.96
N LEU A 82 2.18 5.12 8.69
CA LEU A 82 2.38 6.23 7.75
C LEU A 82 1.66 7.49 8.23
N VAL A 83 0.40 7.35 8.62
CA VAL A 83 -0.39 8.49 9.12
C VAL A 83 0.26 9.08 10.37
N LYS A 84 0.73 8.24 11.30
CA LYS A 84 1.42 8.70 12.50
C LYS A 84 2.71 9.46 12.19
N ASN A 85 3.32 9.15 11.06
CA ASN A 85 4.55 9.81 10.62
C ASN A 85 4.29 11.04 9.74
N GLY A 86 3.05 11.49 9.68
CA GLY A 86 2.69 12.75 9.01
C GLY A 86 2.30 12.63 7.56
N PHE A 87 2.10 11.42 7.06
CA PHE A 87 1.61 11.23 5.69
C PHE A 87 0.14 11.66 5.63
N LYS A 88 -0.20 12.48 4.64
CA LYS A 88 -1.50 13.14 4.58
C LYS A 88 -2.55 12.40 3.78
N HIS A 89 -2.12 11.57 2.84
CA HIS A 89 -3.03 10.90 1.91
C HIS A 89 -2.67 9.42 1.83
N VAL A 90 -3.25 8.63 2.74
CA VAL A 90 -2.94 7.20 2.85
C VAL A 90 -4.20 6.38 2.67
N TYR A 91 -4.14 5.44 1.73
CA TYR A 91 -5.21 4.49 1.44
C TYR A 91 -4.65 3.09 1.46
N HIS A 92 -5.46 2.09 1.81
CA HIS A 92 -4.99 0.72 1.68
C HIS A 92 -6.01 -0.14 0.96
N LEU A 93 -5.53 -1.18 0.32
CA LEU A 93 -6.36 -2.06 -0.50
C LEU A 93 -7.08 -3.09 0.37
N GLU A 94 -8.40 -2.99 0.42
CA GLU A 94 -9.23 -3.93 1.14
C GLU A 94 -9.16 -5.30 0.47
N GLY A 95 -8.89 -6.32 1.26
CA GLY A 95 -8.73 -7.68 0.76
C GLY A 95 -7.37 -7.97 0.14
N GLY A 96 -6.54 -6.95 -0.05
CA GLY A 96 -5.16 -7.08 -0.48
C GLY A 96 -4.95 -7.69 -1.86
N TYR A 97 -3.74 -8.19 -2.06
CA TYR A 97 -3.33 -8.78 -3.33
C TYR A 97 -4.21 -9.96 -3.73
N ASP A 98 -4.62 -10.78 -2.77
CA ASP A 98 -5.47 -11.95 -3.06
C ASP A 98 -6.79 -11.54 -3.70
N ARG A 99 -7.46 -10.56 -3.12
CA ARG A 99 -8.73 -10.07 -3.68
C ARG A 99 -8.50 -9.41 -5.04
N TRP A 100 -7.43 -8.64 -5.17
CA TRP A 100 -7.06 -7.97 -6.43
C TRP A 100 -6.89 -8.97 -7.55
N LYS A 101 -6.07 -10.01 -7.32
CA LYS A 101 -5.78 -11.01 -8.32
C LYS A 101 -7.01 -11.86 -8.65
N ASN A 102 -7.75 -12.30 -7.61
CA ASN A 102 -8.94 -13.13 -7.79
C ASN A 102 -10.06 -12.39 -8.51
N SER A 103 -10.07 -11.07 -8.44
CA SER A 103 -11.06 -10.24 -9.14
C SER A 103 -10.64 -9.90 -10.58
N GLY A 104 -9.48 -10.41 -11.01
CA GLY A 104 -9.03 -10.23 -12.41
C GLY A 104 -8.29 -8.94 -12.69
N PHE A 105 -7.86 -8.20 -11.67
CA PHE A 105 -7.12 -6.96 -11.87
C PHE A 105 -5.66 -7.24 -12.25
N PRO A 106 -5.00 -6.33 -12.97
CA PRO A 106 -3.67 -6.59 -13.54
C PRO A 106 -2.58 -6.80 -12.50
N VAL A 107 -1.78 -7.83 -12.71
CA VAL A 107 -0.60 -8.12 -11.87
C VAL A 107 0.59 -8.38 -12.79
N ASP A 108 1.80 -8.14 -12.27
CA ASP A 108 3.06 -8.49 -12.92
C ASP A 108 3.62 -9.71 -12.19
N GLU A 109 3.84 -10.79 -12.94
CA GLU A 109 4.38 -12.04 -12.38
C GLU A 109 5.75 -12.37 -12.91
#